data_585e608d27f9a719655a80b7b600682f
#
_entry.id   585e608d27f9a719655a80b7b600682f
#
_cell.length_a   1.000
_cell.length_b   1.000
_cell.length_c   1.000
_cell.angle_alpha   90.00
_cell.angle_beta   90.00
_cell.angle_gamma   90.00
#
_symmetry.space_group_name_H-M   'P 1'
#
loop_
_entity.id
_entity.type
_entity.pdbx_description
1 polymer ?
#
loop_
_entity_poly.entity_id
_entity_poly.type
_entity_poly.pdbx_seq_one_letter_code
_entity_poly.pdbx_strand_id
1 'polypeptide(L)'
;MLLNDARQQIADACSHLSDDGLVVGTAGNLSVREGDLVAITPSGLPYQEMRPDLVAVVEYATGKQVEGPLKPASELDLHLTALRATGQMSVVHTHSLSLIHI
;
A
#
# COMPACT_ATOMS: atom_id res chain seq x y z
N MET A 1 6.47 5.07 -15.43
CA MET A 1 6.11 4.43 -14.13
C MET A 1 4.60 4.39 -14.02
N LEU A 2 4.06 3.23 -13.71
CA LEU A 2 2.61 3.03 -13.56
C LEU A 2 2.12 3.67 -12.25
N LEU A 3 0.87 4.15 -12.25
CA LEU A 3 0.18 4.68 -11.09
C LEU A 3 0.96 5.75 -10.33
N ASN A 4 1.51 6.72 -11.03
CA ASN A 4 2.31 7.79 -10.42
C ASN A 4 1.57 8.49 -9.28
N ASP A 5 0.31 8.85 -9.48
CA ASP A 5 -0.48 9.55 -8.46
C ASP A 5 -0.75 8.67 -7.25
N ALA A 6 -1.15 7.42 -7.47
CA ALA A 6 -1.39 6.47 -6.37
C ALA A 6 -0.11 6.21 -5.58
N ARG A 7 1.02 6.03 -6.26
CA ARG A 7 2.31 5.85 -5.61
C ARG A 7 2.71 7.06 -4.77
N GLN A 8 2.46 8.28 -5.29
CA GLN A 8 2.75 9.50 -4.55
C GLN A 8 1.84 9.63 -3.32
N GLN A 9 0.56 9.29 -3.45
CA GLN A 9 -0.37 9.28 -2.32
C GLN A 9 0.10 8.33 -1.22
N ILE A 10 0.59 7.16 -1.59
CA ILE A 10 1.12 6.18 -0.62
C ILE A 10 2.37 6.73 0.07
N ALA A 11 3.31 7.29 -0.68
CA ALA A 11 4.52 7.85 -0.10
C ALA A 11 4.20 8.99 0.87
N ASP A 12 3.29 9.88 0.49
CA ASP A 12 2.85 10.99 1.34
C ASP A 12 2.16 10.49 2.60
N ALA A 13 1.27 9.51 2.47
CA ALA A 13 0.57 8.93 3.61
C ALA A 13 1.54 8.23 4.57
N CYS A 14 2.53 7.51 4.05
CA CYS A 14 3.56 6.89 4.87
C CYS A 14 4.33 7.91 5.69
N SER A 15 4.68 9.04 5.07
CA SER A 15 5.36 10.13 5.77
C SER A 15 4.50 10.67 6.92
N HIS A 16 3.23 10.95 6.65
CA HIS A 16 2.31 11.46 7.68
C HIS A 16 2.10 10.46 8.82
N LEU A 17 1.87 9.18 8.50
CA LEU A 17 1.65 8.17 9.52
C LEU A 17 2.89 7.97 10.40
N SER A 18 4.07 8.02 9.82
CA SER A 18 5.33 7.92 10.54
C SER A 18 5.55 9.13 11.44
N ASP A 19 5.33 10.34 10.90
CA ASP A 19 5.52 11.60 11.66
C ASP A 19 4.54 11.72 12.81
N ASP A 20 3.31 11.23 12.64
CA ASP A 20 2.28 11.27 13.67
C ASP A 20 2.41 10.15 14.71
N GLY A 21 3.37 9.26 14.54
CA GLY A 21 3.59 8.14 15.45
C GLY A 21 2.56 7.03 15.35
N LEU A 22 1.74 7.00 14.31
CA LEU A 22 0.72 5.98 14.11
C LEU A 22 1.30 4.67 13.58
N VAL A 23 2.45 4.73 12.93
CA VAL A 23 3.17 3.56 12.41
C VAL A 23 4.65 3.73 12.74
N VAL A 24 5.28 2.65 13.22
CA VAL A 24 6.70 2.64 13.56
C VAL A 24 7.40 1.58 12.70
N GLY A 25 8.47 1.99 12.02
CA GLY A 25 9.28 1.09 11.22
C GLY A 25 8.49 0.51 10.04
N THR A 26 8.34 -0.81 10.02
CA THR A 26 7.63 -1.54 8.97
C THR A 26 6.25 -2.03 9.39
N ALA A 27 5.75 -1.54 10.52
CA ALA A 27 4.47 -1.98 11.07
C ALA A 27 3.32 -1.34 10.30
N GLY A 28 2.63 -2.10 9.48
CA GLY A 28 1.50 -1.64 8.69
C GLY A 28 1.79 -1.56 7.20
N ASN A 29 0.75 -1.34 6.42
CA ASN A 29 0.85 -1.25 4.96
C ASN A 29 -0.34 -0.49 4.39
N LEU A 30 -0.14 0.06 3.20
CA LEU A 30 -1.13 0.91 2.50
C LEU A 30 -1.30 0.41 1.07
N SER A 31 -2.52 0.47 0.56
CA SER A 31 -2.78 0.18 -0.85
C SER A 31 -3.79 1.16 -1.44
N VAL A 32 -3.65 1.43 -2.74
CA VAL A 32 -4.57 2.28 -3.50
C VAL A 32 -4.85 1.59 -4.83
N ARG A 33 -6.13 1.39 -5.13
CA ARG A 33 -6.55 0.81 -6.41
C ARG A 33 -6.87 1.90 -7.43
N GLU A 34 -6.40 1.72 -8.65
CA GLU A 34 -6.81 2.51 -9.81
C GLU A 34 -7.08 1.55 -10.97
N GLY A 35 -8.35 1.42 -11.34
CA GLY A 35 -8.74 0.51 -12.43
C GLY A 35 -8.38 -0.94 -12.10
N ASP A 36 -7.59 -1.56 -12.96
CA ASP A 36 -7.18 -2.96 -12.83
C ASP A 36 -5.88 -3.14 -12.06
N LEU A 37 -5.30 -2.06 -11.56
CA LEU A 37 -4.01 -2.09 -10.86
C LEU A 37 -4.15 -1.60 -9.43
N VAL A 38 -3.27 -2.09 -8.57
CA VAL A 38 -3.20 -1.71 -7.16
C VAL A 38 -1.75 -1.34 -6.84
N ALA A 39 -1.55 -0.13 -6.32
CA ALA A 39 -0.29 0.27 -5.72
C ALA A 39 -0.31 -0.16 -4.26
N ILE A 40 0.77 -0.75 -3.77
CA ILE A 40 0.86 -1.23 -2.39
C ILE A 40 2.28 -1.04 -1.86
N THR A 41 2.38 -0.74 -0.56
CA THR A 41 3.69 -0.63 0.09
C THR A 41 4.47 -1.93 -0.06
N PRO A 42 5.80 -1.84 -0.25
CA PRO A 42 6.63 -3.04 -0.34
C PRO A 42 6.86 -3.67 1.03
N SER A 43 7.23 -4.94 1.03
CA SER A 43 7.55 -5.68 2.24
C SER A 43 8.88 -5.20 2.84
N GLY A 44 8.88 -4.96 4.15
CA GLY A 44 10.11 -4.73 4.90
C GLY A 44 10.74 -3.36 4.76
N LEU A 45 10.08 -2.40 4.13
CA LEU A 45 10.60 -1.04 3.99
C LEU A 45 9.97 -0.13 5.06
N PRO A 46 10.79 0.55 5.89
CA PRO A 46 10.25 1.51 6.86
C PRO A 46 9.51 2.65 6.17
N TYR A 47 8.44 3.14 6.80
CA TYR A 47 7.59 4.17 6.22
C TYR A 47 8.34 5.48 5.95
N GLN A 48 9.30 5.85 6.79
CA GLN A 48 10.08 7.06 6.58
C GLN A 48 11.02 6.99 5.38
N GLU A 49 11.25 5.79 4.84
CA GLU A 49 12.09 5.59 3.65
C GLU A 49 11.27 5.39 2.38
N MET A 50 9.93 5.49 2.47
CA MET A 50 9.07 5.25 1.33
C MET A 50 9.19 6.36 0.28
N ARG A 51 9.33 5.94 -0.99
CA ARG A 51 9.33 6.81 -2.16
C ARG A 51 8.42 6.22 -3.22
N PRO A 52 7.86 7.04 -4.12
CA PRO A 52 6.96 6.52 -5.16
C PRO A 52 7.56 5.39 -6.01
N ASP A 53 8.85 5.47 -6.32
CA ASP A 53 9.53 4.46 -7.14
C ASP A 53 9.70 3.12 -6.41
N LEU A 54 9.58 3.10 -5.09
CA LEU A 54 9.69 1.87 -4.28
C LEU A 54 8.34 1.19 -4.04
N VAL A 55 7.24 1.88 -4.30
CA VAL A 55 5.89 1.31 -4.15
C VAL A 55 5.66 0.26 -5.22
N ALA A 56 5.19 -0.92 -4.82
CA ALA A 56 4.91 -2.01 -5.77
C ALA A 56 3.57 -1.78 -6.46
N VAL A 57 3.44 -2.28 -7.69
CA VAL A 57 2.17 -2.29 -8.42
C VAL A 57 1.85 -3.72 -8.80
N VAL A 58 0.64 -4.16 -8.47
CA VAL A 58 0.14 -5.51 -8.77
C VAL A 58 -1.17 -5.44 -9.55
N GLU A 59 -1.52 -6.53 -10.23
CA GLU A 59 -2.82 -6.67 -10.85
C GLU A 59 -3.89 -6.90 -9.77
N TYR A 60 -4.99 -6.15 -9.87
CA TYR A 60 -6.11 -6.30 -8.93
C TYR A 60 -6.73 -7.70 -8.98
N ALA A 61 -6.85 -8.26 -10.19
CA ALA A 61 -7.51 -9.55 -10.38
C ALA A 61 -6.70 -10.74 -9.84
N THR A 62 -5.38 -10.69 -9.95
CA THR A 62 -4.52 -11.85 -9.68
C THR A 62 -3.53 -11.63 -8.53
N GLY A 63 -3.22 -10.38 -8.20
CA GLY A 63 -2.17 -10.05 -7.25
C GLY A 63 -0.76 -10.15 -7.82
N LYS A 64 -0.63 -10.42 -9.13
CA LYS A 64 0.69 -10.55 -9.76
C LYS A 64 1.36 -9.18 -9.86
N GLN A 65 2.61 -9.10 -9.42
CA GLN A 65 3.37 -7.87 -9.49
C GLN A 65 3.74 -7.53 -10.93
N VAL A 66 3.48 -6.29 -11.33
CA VAL A 66 3.78 -5.81 -12.68
C VAL A 66 4.84 -4.71 -12.69
N GLU A 67 5.09 -4.05 -11.56
CA GLU A 67 6.12 -3.02 -11.47
C GLU A 67 6.60 -2.86 -10.03
N GLY A 68 7.82 -2.35 -9.88
CA GLY A 68 8.45 -2.08 -8.59
C GLY A 68 9.64 -3.00 -8.32
N PRO A 69 10.70 -2.49 -7.67
CA PRO A 69 11.92 -3.26 -7.42
C PRO A 69 11.80 -4.21 -6.23
N LEU A 70 10.83 -3.99 -5.34
CA LEU A 70 10.65 -4.73 -4.10
C LEU A 70 9.35 -5.53 -4.15
N LYS A 71 9.31 -6.64 -3.41
CA LYS A 71 8.09 -7.44 -3.28
C LYS A 71 6.99 -6.64 -2.57
N PRO A 72 5.71 -6.82 -2.94
CA PRO A 72 4.61 -6.18 -2.22
C PRO A 72 4.54 -6.69 -0.77
N ALA A 73 3.86 -5.93 0.08
CA ALA A 73 3.65 -6.30 1.48
C ALA A 73 3.10 -7.73 1.58
N SER A 74 3.53 -8.46 2.61
CA SER A 74 3.11 -9.85 2.83
C SER A 74 1.60 -9.99 3.03
N GLU A 75 0.91 -8.90 3.38
CA GLU A 75 -0.53 -8.87 3.59
C GLU A 75 -1.31 -8.44 2.34
N LEU A 76 -0.71 -8.58 1.16
CA LEU A 76 -1.35 -8.23 -0.11
C LEU A 76 -2.72 -8.90 -0.26
N ASP A 77 -2.85 -10.17 0.08
CA ASP A 77 -4.12 -10.89 -0.04
C ASP A 77 -5.21 -10.27 0.83
N LEU A 78 -4.85 -9.81 2.03
CA LEU A 78 -5.79 -9.11 2.91
C LEU A 78 -6.27 -7.81 2.27
N HIS A 79 -5.36 -7.03 1.68
CA HIS A 79 -5.70 -5.79 0.98
C HIS A 79 -6.63 -6.06 -0.20
N LEU A 80 -6.31 -7.04 -1.05
CA LEU A 80 -7.13 -7.37 -2.20
C LEU A 80 -8.53 -7.84 -1.77
N THR A 81 -8.60 -8.65 -0.72
CA THR A 81 -9.89 -9.11 -0.17
C THR A 81 -10.72 -7.93 0.33
N ALA A 82 -10.11 -7.01 1.06
CA ALA A 82 -10.81 -5.83 1.58
C ALA A 82 -11.30 -4.92 0.46
N LEU A 83 -10.47 -4.67 -0.55
CA LEU A 83 -10.84 -3.85 -1.71
C LEU A 83 -12.03 -4.47 -2.47
N ARG A 84 -12.02 -5.80 -2.66
CA ARG A 84 -13.11 -6.50 -3.36
C ARG A 84 -14.40 -6.52 -2.55
N ALA A 85 -14.28 -6.75 -1.23
CA ALA A 85 -15.46 -6.89 -0.37
C ALA A 85 -16.18 -5.57 -0.14
N THR A 86 -15.46 -4.46 -0.10
CA THR A 86 -16.01 -3.16 0.29
C THR A 86 -16.21 -2.20 -0.88
N GLY A 87 -15.56 -2.45 -2.03
CA GLY A 87 -15.57 -1.53 -3.15
C GLY A 87 -14.80 -0.24 -2.90
N GLN A 88 -14.01 -0.18 -1.83
CA GLN A 88 -13.19 0.98 -1.52
C GLN A 88 -12.01 1.11 -2.48
N MET A 89 -11.47 2.33 -2.60
CA MET A 89 -10.32 2.62 -3.45
C MET A 89 -8.99 2.45 -2.71
N SER A 90 -9.00 2.48 -1.39
CA SER A 90 -7.79 2.44 -0.56
C SER A 90 -8.01 1.63 0.69
N VAL A 91 -6.93 1.00 1.17
CA VAL A 91 -6.91 0.27 2.44
C VAL A 91 -5.66 0.67 3.22
N VAL A 92 -5.83 0.95 4.51
CA VAL A 92 -4.74 1.18 5.44
C VAL A 92 -4.80 0.09 6.50
N HIS A 93 -3.70 -0.61 6.71
CA HIS A 93 -3.58 -1.62 7.75
C HIS A 93 -2.42 -1.27 8.67
N THR A 94 -2.67 -1.17 9.96
CA THR A 94 -1.65 -0.95 10.98
C THR A 94 -1.79 -1.98 12.07
N HIS A 95 -0.72 -2.19 12.85
CA HIS A 95 -0.76 -3.16 13.96
C HIS A 95 -1.61 -2.66 15.14
N SER A 96 -1.81 -1.36 15.26
CA SER A 96 -2.63 -0.78 16.32
C SER A 96 -4.09 -0.65 15.94
N LEU A 97 -4.39 -0.73 14.65
CA LEU A 97 -5.74 -0.66 14.09
C LEU A 97 -5.92 -1.86 13.18
N SER A 98 -7.12 -2.40 13.08
CA SER A 98 -7.33 -3.56 12.22
C SER A 98 -7.24 -3.17 10.74
N LEU A 99 -8.32 -2.72 10.13
CA LEU A 99 -8.34 -2.21 8.77
C LEU A 99 -9.12 -0.91 8.75
N ILE A 100 -8.54 0.08 8.09
CA ILE A 100 -9.22 1.34 7.84
C ILE A 100 -9.42 1.45 6.33
N HIS A 101 -10.67 1.59 5.91
CA HIS A 101 -11.03 1.68 4.49
C HIS A 101 -11.28 3.15 4.16
N ILE A 102 -10.61 3.60 3.12
CA ILE A 102 -10.68 4.99 2.67
C ILE A 102 -11.25 5.05 1.25
#